data_e6f2ae75de62aecdfd49669cfe54b4cd
#
_entry.id   e6f2ae75de62aecdfd49669cfe54b4cd
#
_cell.length_a   1.000
_cell.length_b   1.000
_cell.length_c   1.000
_cell.angle_alpha   90.00
_cell.angle_beta   90.00
_cell.angle_gamma   90.00
#
_symmetry.space_group_name_H-M   'P 1'
#
loop_
_entity.id
_entity.type
_entity.pdbx_description
1 polymer ?
#
loop_
_entity_poly.entity_id
_entity_poly.type
_entity_poly.pdbx_seq_one_letter_code
_entity_poly.pdbx_strand_id
1 'polypeptide(L)'
;MPSATPTDIERRIGNHIAELIPDGATLQIGVGGIPNAVLAALTGHKHLGLHTEAMTDGVLPLLKSGVIDNSLKRVMPGVTVASLALGSRRLYDYMDYRKDLVMKDVAWTNDPFRIRENPRVMAINSAVEVDLTGQVCADSVGERIISGVGGQHDFMYGGALSEGGKTFIAIPSTTPKGESKIKALLTPGAGVVT
;
A
#
# COMPACT_ATOMS: atom_id res chain seq x y z
N MET A 1 -12.88 -10.17 -5.64
CA MET A 1 -12.21 -11.49 -5.53
C MET A 1 -11.88 -11.73 -4.07
N PRO A 2 -12.07 -12.91 -3.49
CA PRO A 2 -11.56 -13.18 -2.15
C PRO A 2 -10.04 -13.07 -2.17
N SER A 3 -9.46 -12.38 -1.21
CA SER A 3 -7.99 -12.27 -1.09
C SER A 3 -7.43 -13.66 -0.78
N ALA A 4 -6.45 -14.11 -1.57
CA ALA A 4 -5.75 -15.36 -1.29
C ALA A 4 -5.05 -15.26 0.08
N THR A 5 -4.98 -16.38 0.80
CA THR A 5 -4.23 -16.47 2.06
C THR A 5 -2.75 -16.19 1.77
N PRO A 6 -2.10 -15.25 2.47
CA PRO A 6 -0.69 -14.96 2.26
C PRO A 6 0.19 -16.19 2.47
N THR A 7 1.19 -16.36 1.61
CA THR A 7 2.25 -17.38 1.76
C THR A 7 3.14 -17.09 2.96
N ASP A 8 3.97 -18.07 3.37
CA ASP A 8 4.94 -17.88 4.47
C ASP A 8 5.95 -16.77 4.18
N ILE A 9 6.38 -16.65 2.92
CA ILE A 9 7.29 -15.57 2.48
C ILE A 9 6.60 -14.22 2.63
N GLU A 10 5.37 -14.09 2.15
CA GLU A 10 4.60 -12.85 2.25
C GLU A 10 4.33 -12.48 3.71
N ARG A 11 4.02 -13.45 4.58
CA ARG A 11 3.87 -13.21 6.02
C ARG A 11 5.15 -12.69 6.68
N ARG A 12 6.31 -13.27 6.34
CA ARG A 12 7.61 -12.81 6.86
C ARG A 12 7.92 -11.39 6.42
N ILE A 13 7.72 -11.07 5.15
CA ILE A 13 7.88 -9.71 4.63
C ILE A 13 6.91 -8.75 5.32
N GLY A 14 5.63 -9.16 5.46
CA GLY A 14 4.61 -8.36 6.13
C GLY A 14 4.97 -8.03 7.59
N ASN A 15 5.48 -8.99 8.34
CA ASN A 15 5.93 -8.79 9.72
C ASN A 15 7.10 -7.81 9.81
N HIS A 16 8.11 -7.94 8.96
CA HIS A 16 9.25 -7.01 8.95
C HIS A 16 8.82 -5.57 8.64
N ILE A 17 7.85 -5.38 7.73
CA ILE A 17 7.31 -4.05 7.45
C ILE A 17 6.50 -3.54 8.64
N ALA A 18 5.68 -4.38 9.25
CA ALA A 18 4.85 -3.99 10.40
C ALA A 18 5.69 -3.48 11.59
N GLU A 19 6.85 -4.09 11.85
CA GLU A 19 7.80 -3.65 12.89
C GLU A 19 8.35 -2.23 12.65
N LEU A 20 8.32 -1.75 11.39
CA LEU A 20 8.80 -0.42 11.01
C LEU A 20 7.70 0.65 11.02
N ILE A 21 6.45 0.25 11.19
CA ILE A 21 5.28 1.13 11.21
C ILE A 21 5.01 1.57 12.65
N PRO A 22 5.09 2.86 12.98
CA PRO A 22 4.75 3.34 14.31
C PRO A 22 3.23 3.48 14.50
N ASP A 23 2.80 3.51 15.76
CA ASP A 23 1.45 3.95 16.11
C ASP A 23 1.19 5.36 15.56
N GLY A 24 -0.03 5.63 15.15
CA GLY A 24 -0.43 6.91 14.55
C GLY A 24 0.06 7.13 13.12
N ALA A 25 0.61 6.11 12.45
CA ALA A 25 0.99 6.19 11.05
C ALA A 25 -0.23 6.32 10.14
N THR A 26 -0.08 7.05 9.03
CA THR A 26 -1.08 7.08 7.96
C THR A 26 -0.67 6.09 6.87
N LEU A 27 -1.49 5.10 6.63
CA LEU A 27 -1.21 4.01 5.68
C LEU A 27 -1.67 4.35 4.27
N GLN A 28 -0.85 4.04 3.28
CA GLN A 28 -1.24 3.72 1.92
C GLN A 28 -0.87 2.27 1.66
N ILE A 29 -1.80 1.51 1.11
CA ILE A 29 -1.63 0.06 0.92
C ILE A 29 -1.90 -0.30 -0.53
N GLY A 30 -0.92 -0.91 -1.18
CA GLY A 30 -1.08 -1.51 -2.49
C GLY A 30 -1.98 -2.76 -2.46
N VAL A 31 -2.26 -3.31 -3.63
CA VAL A 31 -3.05 -4.53 -3.79
C VAL A 31 -2.12 -5.74 -3.93
N GLY A 32 -2.42 -6.83 -3.23
CA GLY A 32 -1.65 -8.08 -3.36
C GLY A 32 -1.43 -8.84 -2.04
N GLY A 33 -0.72 -9.95 -2.12
CA GLY A 33 -0.48 -10.83 -0.97
C GLY A 33 0.37 -10.18 0.13
N ILE A 34 1.45 -9.50 -0.24
CA ILE A 34 2.33 -8.80 0.73
C ILE A 34 1.59 -7.65 1.43
N PRO A 35 0.91 -6.71 0.75
CA PRO A 35 0.09 -5.70 1.40
C PRO A 35 -0.95 -6.28 2.38
N ASN A 36 -1.63 -7.37 2.00
CA ASN A 36 -2.55 -8.07 2.89
C ASN A 36 -1.86 -8.69 4.11
N ALA A 37 -0.65 -9.22 3.94
CA ALA A 37 0.15 -9.75 5.04
C ALA A 37 0.58 -8.65 6.03
N VAL A 38 0.96 -7.48 5.52
CA VAL A 38 1.24 -6.29 6.35
C VAL A 38 0.02 -5.93 7.17
N LEU A 39 -1.15 -5.75 6.54
CA LEU A 39 -2.39 -5.40 7.26
C LEU A 39 -2.72 -6.43 8.36
N ALA A 40 -2.54 -7.72 8.09
CA ALA A 40 -2.78 -8.76 9.08
C ALA A 40 -1.83 -8.68 10.29
N ALA A 41 -0.62 -8.16 10.11
CA ALA A 41 0.38 -8.00 11.17
C ALA A 41 0.18 -6.72 12.02
N LEU A 42 -0.69 -5.78 11.60
CA LEU A 42 -0.89 -4.50 12.27
C LEU A 42 -1.95 -4.52 13.38
N THR A 43 -2.49 -5.66 13.75
CA THR A 43 -3.62 -5.78 14.70
C THR A 43 -3.31 -5.26 16.13
N GLY A 44 -2.04 -5.18 16.50
CA GLY A 44 -1.58 -4.65 17.78
C GLY A 44 -1.30 -3.15 17.80
N HIS A 45 -1.36 -2.48 16.64
CA HIS A 45 -1.09 -1.03 16.52
C HIS A 45 -2.28 -0.19 16.98
N LYS A 46 -2.04 1.12 17.14
CA LYS A 46 -3.04 2.08 17.63
C LYS A 46 -3.05 3.34 16.77
N HIS A 47 -4.23 3.92 16.62
CA HIS A 47 -4.44 5.23 16.00
C HIS A 47 -3.91 5.32 14.56
N LEU A 48 -3.94 4.23 13.81
CA LEU A 48 -3.55 4.26 12.41
C LEU A 48 -4.57 5.06 11.58
N GLY A 49 -4.07 5.71 10.55
CA GLY A 49 -4.89 6.37 9.54
C GLY A 49 -4.87 5.58 8.22
N LEU A 50 -5.87 5.80 7.37
CA LEU A 50 -5.91 5.24 6.02
C LEU A 50 -6.17 6.36 5.00
N HIS A 51 -5.22 6.54 4.08
CA HIS A 51 -5.30 7.41 2.91
C HIS A 51 -4.64 6.64 1.76
N THR A 52 -5.46 6.03 0.92
CA THR A 52 -4.98 5.07 -0.09
C THR A 52 -5.77 5.21 -1.39
N GLU A 53 -5.17 4.89 -2.51
CA GLU A 53 -5.91 4.80 -3.77
C GLU A 53 -6.90 3.66 -3.72
N ALA A 54 -6.43 2.44 -3.47
CA ALA A 54 -7.25 1.24 -3.42
C ALA A 54 -7.48 0.75 -1.99
N MET A 55 -8.73 0.44 -1.65
CA MET A 55 -9.12 -0.20 -0.41
C MET A 55 -9.52 -1.65 -0.67
N THR A 56 -9.02 -2.59 0.13
CA THR A 56 -9.28 -4.03 -0.02
C THR A 56 -9.91 -4.63 1.24
N ASP A 57 -10.38 -5.87 1.18
CA ASP A 57 -10.92 -6.59 2.35
C ASP A 57 -9.93 -6.65 3.52
N GLY A 58 -8.63 -6.58 3.26
CA GLY A 58 -7.58 -6.65 4.28
C GLY A 58 -7.65 -5.53 5.33
N VAL A 59 -8.23 -4.39 5.01
CA VAL A 59 -8.38 -3.28 5.97
C VAL A 59 -9.53 -3.47 6.96
N LEU A 60 -10.51 -4.33 6.63
CA LEU A 60 -11.73 -4.49 7.43
C LEU A 60 -11.48 -4.89 8.89
N PRO A 61 -10.59 -5.84 9.21
CA PRO A 61 -10.30 -6.17 10.60
C PRO A 61 -9.81 -4.97 11.40
N LEU A 62 -8.92 -4.16 10.83
CA LEU A 62 -8.32 -2.99 11.48
C LEU A 62 -9.31 -1.84 11.67
N LEU A 63 -10.19 -1.62 10.68
CA LEU A 63 -11.28 -0.64 10.78
C LEU A 63 -12.32 -1.05 11.83
N LYS A 64 -12.69 -2.34 11.86
CA LYS A 64 -13.69 -2.85 12.81
C LYS A 64 -13.20 -2.90 14.25
N SER A 65 -11.91 -3.16 14.47
CA SER A 65 -11.29 -3.18 15.79
C SER A 65 -10.91 -1.80 16.32
N GLY A 66 -10.98 -0.75 15.49
CA GLY A 66 -10.57 0.61 15.86
C GLY A 66 -9.05 0.82 15.83
N VAL A 67 -8.27 -0.12 15.30
CA VAL A 67 -6.83 0.07 15.05
C VAL A 67 -6.62 1.19 14.04
N ILE A 68 -7.45 1.23 12.98
CA ILE A 68 -7.56 2.38 12.09
C ILE A 68 -8.75 3.23 12.56
N ASP A 69 -8.46 4.32 13.23
CA ASP A 69 -9.45 5.31 13.70
C ASP A 69 -9.29 6.69 13.03
N ASN A 70 -8.22 6.87 12.25
CA ASN A 70 -7.88 8.08 11.52
C ASN A 70 -7.69 9.33 12.41
N SER A 71 -7.62 9.18 13.74
CA SER A 71 -7.62 10.30 14.70
C SER A 71 -6.42 11.22 14.57
N LEU A 72 -5.26 10.69 14.14
CA LEU A 72 -4.00 11.43 14.03
C LEU A 72 -3.68 11.89 12.59
N LYS A 73 -4.56 11.66 11.63
CA LYS A 73 -4.43 12.25 10.29
C LYS A 73 -4.59 13.78 10.35
N ARG A 74 -3.85 14.49 9.49
CA ARG A 74 -4.06 15.94 9.27
C ARG A 74 -5.04 16.19 8.13
N VAL A 75 -4.99 15.35 7.08
CA VAL A 75 -5.94 15.40 5.98
C VAL A 75 -7.17 14.57 6.32
N MET A 76 -8.31 15.21 6.50
CA MET A 76 -9.58 14.58 6.90
C MET A 76 -9.44 13.71 8.17
N PRO A 77 -9.16 14.30 9.35
CA PRO A 77 -9.08 13.57 10.62
C PRO A 77 -10.36 12.78 10.89
N GLY A 78 -10.22 11.58 11.44
CA GLY A 78 -11.34 10.68 11.73
C GLY A 78 -11.99 10.03 10.51
N VAL A 79 -11.48 10.28 9.29
CA VAL A 79 -12.11 9.80 8.06
C VAL A 79 -11.13 8.96 7.24
N THR A 80 -11.53 7.75 6.87
CA THR A 80 -10.84 6.92 5.87
C THR A 80 -11.04 7.52 4.48
N VAL A 81 -9.94 7.63 3.72
CA VAL A 81 -9.96 8.17 2.35
C VAL A 81 -9.48 7.11 1.37
N ALA A 82 -10.26 6.87 0.32
CA ALA A 82 -9.87 6.03 -0.80
C ALA A 82 -10.45 6.56 -2.12
N SER A 83 -9.92 6.11 -3.27
CA SER A 83 -10.46 6.41 -4.60
C SER A 83 -11.25 5.25 -5.17
N LEU A 84 -10.86 4.02 -4.85
CA LEU A 84 -11.56 2.83 -5.32
C LEU A 84 -11.55 1.73 -4.24
N ALA A 85 -12.47 0.80 -4.37
CA ALA A 85 -12.58 -0.36 -3.49
C ALA A 85 -12.58 -1.64 -4.32
N LEU A 86 -11.70 -2.58 -3.97
CA LEU A 86 -11.54 -3.88 -4.61
C LEU A 86 -11.67 -4.98 -3.57
N GLY A 87 -12.86 -5.56 -3.43
CA GLY A 87 -13.08 -6.54 -2.38
C GLY A 87 -14.31 -7.39 -2.57
N SER A 88 -14.66 -8.09 -1.51
CA SER A 88 -15.87 -8.90 -1.41
C SER A 88 -17.09 -8.04 -1.05
N ARG A 89 -18.26 -8.64 -1.10
CA ARG A 89 -19.53 -8.01 -0.65
C ARG A 89 -19.40 -7.44 0.78
N ARG A 90 -18.61 -8.10 1.65
CA ARG A 90 -18.37 -7.64 3.04
C ARG A 90 -17.72 -6.25 3.11
N LEU A 91 -16.82 -5.92 2.16
CA LEU A 91 -16.20 -4.60 2.08
C LEU A 91 -17.25 -3.56 1.69
N TYR A 92 -18.03 -3.82 0.66
CA TYR A 92 -19.06 -2.90 0.17
C TYR A 92 -20.17 -2.68 1.20
N ASP A 93 -20.63 -3.75 1.88
CA ASP A 93 -21.62 -3.64 2.97
C ASP A 93 -21.06 -2.82 4.17
N TYR A 94 -19.73 -2.92 4.42
CA TYR A 94 -19.10 -2.11 5.46
C TYR A 94 -19.03 -0.64 5.06
N MET A 95 -18.80 -0.34 3.80
CA MET A 95 -18.67 1.04 3.29
C MET A 95 -20.02 1.75 3.22
N ASP A 96 -21.12 1.00 3.10
CA ASP A 96 -22.44 1.55 2.84
C ASP A 96 -22.88 2.50 3.96
N TYR A 97 -23.32 3.70 3.57
CA TYR A 97 -23.79 4.78 4.46
C TYR A 97 -22.84 5.23 5.57
N ARG A 98 -21.53 4.90 5.51
CA ARG A 98 -20.56 5.36 6.51
C ARG A 98 -20.18 6.83 6.30
N LYS A 99 -20.20 7.61 7.40
CA LYS A 99 -19.78 9.02 7.39
C LYS A 99 -18.28 9.20 7.62
N ASP A 100 -17.62 8.19 8.18
CA ASP A 100 -16.18 8.14 8.50
C ASP A 100 -15.34 7.47 7.40
N LEU A 101 -15.94 7.32 6.21
CA LEU A 101 -15.30 6.80 5.00
C LEU A 101 -15.78 7.61 3.79
N VAL A 102 -14.83 8.11 3.01
CA VAL A 102 -15.15 8.86 1.78
C VAL A 102 -14.35 8.32 0.60
N MET A 103 -15.04 8.27 -0.52
CA MET A 103 -14.41 8.02 -1.83
C MET A 103 -14.15 9.37 -2.48
N LYS A 104 -12.90 9.61 -2.85
CA LYS A 104 -12.46 10.85 -3.50
C LYS A 104 -11.97 10.55 -4.91
N ASP A 105 -11.98 11.56 -5.75
CA ASP A 105 -11.34 11.51 -7.07
C ASP A 105 -9.87 11.15 -6.94
N VAL A 106 -9.35 10.37 -7.90
CA VAL A 106 -7.98 9.87 -7.88
C VAL A 106 -6.95 11.01 -7.92
N ALA A 107 -7.22 12.08 -8.67
CA ALA A 107 -6.33 13.24 -8.71
C ALA A 107 -6.26 13.95 -7.36
N TRP A 108 -7.30 13.85 -6.54
CA TRP A 108 -7.28 14.39 -5.18
C TRP A 108 -6.56 13.45 -4.20
N THR A 109 -6.81 12.15 -4.28
CA THR A 109 -6.28 11.15 -3.35
C THR A 109 -4.80 10.91 -3.57
N ASN A 110 -4.37 10.88 -4.83
CA ASN A 110 -2.99 10.59 -5.23
C ASN A 110 -2.12 11.87 -5.33
N ASP A 111 -2.65 13.05 -4.98
CA ASP A 111 -1.86 14.28 -4.95
C ASP A 111 -0.72 14.18 -3.91
N PRO A 112 0.57 14.14 -4.32
CA PRO A 112 1.69 13.99 -3.40
C PRO A 112 1.79 15.13 -2.37
N PHE A 113 1.37 16.33 -2.73
CA PHE A 113 1.36 17.48 -1.83
C PHE A 113 0.31 17.33 -0.73
N ARG A 114 -0.79 16.66 -1.02
CA ARG A 114 -1.83 16.31 -0.04
C ARG A 114 -1.45 15.10 0.80
N ILE A 115 -0.88 14.07 0.17
CA ILE A 115 -0.39 12.87 0.87
C ILE A 115 0.59 13.27 1.98
N ARG A 116 1.59 14.11 1.67
CA ARG A 116 2.63 14.53 2.61
C ARG A 116 2.14 15.35 3.80
N GLU A 117 0.95 15.95 3.71
CA GLU A 117 0.37 16.69 4.85
C GLU A 117 0.04 15.78 6.03
N ASN A 118 -0.26 14.50 5.77
CA ASN A 118 -0.41 13.50 6.83
C ASN A 118 0.96 13.16 7.45
N PRO A 119 1.08 13.08 8.77
CA PRO A 119 2.31 12.65 9.40
C PRO A 119 2.51 11.15 9.25
N ARG A 120 3.77 10.72 9.24
CA ARG A 120 4.17 9.30 9.24
C ARG A 120 3.45 8.50 8.15
N VAL A 121 3.42 9.02 6.93
CA VAL A 121 2.85 8.26 5.80
C VAL A 121 3.70 7.03 5.56
N MET A 122 3.08 5.86 5.62
CA MET A 122 3.67 4.56 5.31
C MET A 122 3.09 4.06 4.00
N ALA A 123 3.82 4.31 2.90
CA ALA A 123 3.41 3.87 1.57
C ALA A 123 3.98 2.49 1.28
N ILE A 124 3.11 1.48 1.14
CA ILE A 124 3.49 0.08 1.01
C ILE A 124 3.02 -0.44 -0.34
N ASN A 125 3.98 -0.68 -1.22
CA ASN A 125 3.75 -1.14 -2.59
C ASN A 125 4.61 -2.37 -2.91
N SER A 126 4.24 -3.07 -3.96
CA SER A 126 4.98 -4.22 -4.47
C SER A 126 5.55 -3.91 -5.85
N ALA A 127 6.50 -4.73 -6.29
CA ALA A 127 7.09 -4.63 -7.61
C ALA A 127 7.29 -6.00 -8.26
N VAL A 128 7.52 -5.97 -9.56
CA VAL A 128 7.94 -7.15 -10.33
C VAL A 128 9.42 -7.40 -10.11
N GLU A 129 10.24 -6.36 -10.30
CA GLU A 129 11.68 -6.39 -10.07
C GLU A 129 12.21 -4.98 -9.72
N VAL A 130 13.39 -4.93 -9.12
CA VAL A 130 14.13 -3.69 -8.81
C VAL A 130 15.58 -3.84 -9.26
N ASP A 131 16.27 -2.73 -9.52
CA ASP A 131 17.68 -2.79 -9.88
C ASP A 131 18.58 -2.00 -8.93
N LEU A 132 19.92 -2.17 -9.11
CA LEU A 132 20.92 -1.55 -8.25
C LEU A 132 21.05 -0.04 -8.47
N THR A 133 20.40 0.53 -9.48
CA THR A 133 20.34 1.98 -9.68
C THR A 133 19.14 2.62 -8.97
N GLY A 134 18.26 1.81 -8.37
CA GLY A 134 17.07 2.24 -7.65
C GLY A 134 15.81 2.30 -8.51
N GLN A 135 15.85 1.83 -9.75
CA GLN A 135 14.66 1.75 -10.60
C GLN A 135 13.75 0.60 -10.16
N VAL A 136 12.45 0.84 -10.19
CA VAL A 136 11.41 -0.11 -9.80
C VAL A 136 10.48 -0.37 -10.97
N CYS A 137 10.38 -1.63 -11.40
CA CYS A 137 9.38 -2.08 -12.34
C CYS A 137 8.20 -2.72 -11.59
N ALA A 138 6.99 -2.21 -11.79
CA ALA A 138 5.78 -2.73 -11.16
C ALA A 138 4.64 -3.01 -12.15
N ASP A 139 4.75 -2.54 -13.39
CA ASP A 139 3.69 -2.56 -14.40
C ASP A 139 3.93 -3.55 -15.55
N SER A 140 5.13 -4.15 -15.61
CA SER A 140 5.51 -5.02 -16.74
C SER A 140 6.41 -6.19 -16.32
N VAL A 141 6.52 -7.19 -17.20
CA VAL A 141 7.49 -8.28 -17.13
C VAL A 141 8.25 -8.26 -18.46
N GLY A 142 9.46 -7.67 -18.45
CA GLY A 142 10.15 -7.32 -19.68
C GLY A 142 9.25 -6.39 -20.53
N GLU A 143 9.11 -6.70 -21.80
CA GLU A 143 8.27 -5.91 -22.74
C GLU A 143 6.75 -6.10 -22.55
N ARG A 144 6.33 -7.08 -21.73
CA ARG A 144 4.91 -7.37 -21.53
C ARG A 144 4.33 -6.50 -20.41
N ILE A 145 3.52 -5.53 -20.77
CA ILE A 145 2.74 -4.73 -19.84
C ILE A 145 1.67 -5.62 -19.19
N ILE A 146 1.57 -5.60 -17.85
CA ILE A 146 0.62 -6.37 -17.04
C ILE A 146 -0.39 -5.50 -16.32
N SER A 147 -0.12 -4.21 -16.15
CA SER A 147 -1.02 -3.24 -15.52
C SER A 147 -0.76 -1.83 -16.04
N GLY A 148 -1.59 -0.87 -15.66
CA GLY A 148 -1.23 0.55 -15.71
C GLY A 148 -0.21 0.90 -14.62
N VAL A 149 0.39 2.09 -14.72
CA VAL A 149 1.34 2.63 -13.75
C VAL A 149 0.67 2.81 -12.37
N GLY A 150 -0.59 3.28 -12.33
CA GLY A 150 -1.33 3.56 -11.08
C GLY A 150 -0.70 4.66 -10.25
N GLY A 151 -1.06 4.71 -8.97
CA GLY A 151 -0.64 5.75 -8.02
C GLY A 151 0.63 5.43 -7.23
N GLN A 152 1.36 4.34 -7.55
CA GLN A 152 2.54 3.96 -6.76
C GLN A 152 3.53 5.11 -6.60
N HIS A 153 3.92 5.75 -7.71
CA HIS A 153 4.89 6.85 -7.69
C HIS A 153 4.41 8.02 -6.83
N ASP A 154 3.14 8.42 -6.96
CA ASP A 154 2.56 9.53 -6.21
C ASP A 154 2.64 9.31 -4.70
N PHE A 155 2.28 8.11 -4.24
CA PHE A 155 2.34 7.75 -2.83
C PHE A 155 3.77 7.57 -2.32
N MET A 156 4.68 7.02 -3.14
CA MET A 156 6.10 6.93 -2.79
C MET A 156 6.70 8.32 -2.63
N TYR A 157 6.42 9.24 -3.57
CA TYR A 157 6.91 10.62 -3.51
C TYR A 157 6.28 11.39 -2.34
N GLY A 158 4.96 11.37 -2.21
CA GLY A 158 4.27 12.04 -1.10
C GLY A 158 4.65 11.48 0.27
N GLY A 159 4.81 10.15 0.39
CA GLY A 159 5.26 9.49 1.60
C GLY A 159 6.69 9.84 2.00
N ALA A 160 7.59 9.93 1.03
CA ALA A 160 8.97 10.35 1.28
C ALA A 160 9.08 11.81 1.76
N LEU A 161 8.14 12.66 1.36
CA LEU A 161 8.06 14.07 1.80
C LEU A 161 7.29 14.26 3.12
N SER A 162 6.60 13.25 3.61
CA SER A 162 5.85 13.30 4.86
C SER A 162 6.76 13.35 6.07
N GLU A 163 6.41 14.14 7.08
CA GLU A 163 7.12 14.19 8.36
C GLU A 163 7.12 12.80 9.04
N GLY A 164 8.30 12.18 9.16
CA GLY A 164 8.47 10.82 9.68
C GLY A 164 7.90 9.72 8.77
N GLY A 165 7.64 10.05 7.51
CA GLY A 165 7.15 9.10 6.51
C GLY A 165 8.21 8.07 6.10
N LYS A 166 7.76 6.91 5.66
CA LYS A 166 8.58 5.84 5.07
C LYS A 166 7.86 5.22 3.89
N THR A 167 8.64 4.82 2.90
CA THR A 167 8.10 4.19 1.70
C THR A 167 8.73 2.81 1.50
N PHE A 168 7.93 1.84 1.11
CA PHE A 168 8.33 0.44 1.01
C PHE A 168 8.00 -0.11 -0.36
N ILE A 169 9.00 -0.65 -1.03
CA ILE A 169 8.85 -1.56 -2.16
C ILE A 169 9.12 -2.97 -1.66
N ALA A 170 8.07 -3.74 -1.52
CA ALA A 170 8.09 -5.05 -0.88
C ALA A 170 7.94 -6.16 -1.92
N ILE A 171 8.99 -6.96 -2.10
CA ILE A 171 9.03 -8.08 -3.04
C ILE A 171 9.71 -9.29 -2.42
N PRO A 172 9.38 -10.53 -2.82
CA PRO A 172 10.26 -11.67 -2.60
C PRO A 172 11.58 -11.43 -3.37
N SER A 173 12.71 -11.77 -2.79
CA SER A 173 14.02 -11.58 -3.46
C SER A 173 14.21 -12.43 -4.71
N THR A 174 13.45 -13.54 -4.82
CA THR A 174 13.51 -14.48 -5.94
C THR A 174 12.13 -14.82 -6.48
N THR A 175 12.10 -15.26 -7.75
CA THR A 175 10.94 -15.89 -8.35
C THR A 175 10.76 -17.31 -7.80
N PRO A 176 9.60 -17.99 -8.04
CA PRO A 176 9.42 -19.40 -7.70
C PRO A 176 10.44 -20.34 -8.39
N LYS A 177 11.07 -19.89 -9.47
CA LYS A 177 12.14 -20.63 -10.18
C LYS A 177 13.54 -20.36 -9.62
N GLY A 178 13.66 -19.54 -8.57
CA GLY A 178 14.93 -19.18 -7.94
C GLY A 178 15.70 -18.04 -8.62
N GLU A 179 15.12 -17.38 -9.63
CA GLU A 179 15.74 -16.24 -10.29
C GLU A 179 15.65 -14.99 -9.42
N SER A 180 16.73 -14.22 -9.32
CA SER A 180 16.72 -12.97 -8.55
C SER A 180 15.75 -11.93 -9.16
N LYS A 181 14.97 -11.29 -8.32
CA LYS A 181 14.15 -10.12 -8.65
C LYS A 181 14.89 -8.80 -8.36
N ILE A 182 16.06 -8.87 -7.75
CA ILE A 182 17.00 -7.76 -7.60
C ILE A 182 18.01 -7.91 -8.74
N LYS A 183 17.99 -6.98 -9.68
CA LYS A 183 18.76 -7.02 -10.92
C LYS A 183 19.93 -6.04 -10.89
N ALA A 184 20.96 -6.23 -11.69
CA ALA A 184 21.96 -5.19 -11.92
C ALA A 184 21.36 -3.98 -12.62
N LEU A 185 20.60 -4.25 -13.70
CA LEU A 185 19.70 -3.32 -14.40
C LEU A 185 18.37 -4.04 -14.63
N LEU A 186 17.28 -3.31 -14.73
CA LEU A 186 15.98 -3.88 -15.07
C LEU A 186 16.05 -4.69 -16.36
N THR A 187 15.19 -5.70 -16.46
CA THR A 187 15.06 -6.50 -17.68
C THR A 187 14.79 -5.58 -18.89
N PRO A 188 15.51 -5.73 -20.03
CA PRO A 188 15.27 -4.90 -21.21
C PRO A 188 13.79 -4.85 -21.59
N GLY A 189 13.28 -3.64 -21.84
CA GLY A 189 11.88 -3.39 -22.16
C GLY A 189 10.95 -3.28 -20.94
N ALA A 190 11.43 -3.50 -19.74
CA ALA A 190 10.64 -3.28 -18.51
C ALA A 190 10.33 -1.78 -18.30
N GLY A 191 9.11 -1.49 -17.87
CA GLY A 191 8.72 -0.14 -17.46
C GLY A 191 9.39 0.29 -16.17
N VAL A 192 9.62 1.60 -16.00
CA VAL A 192 10.07 2.20 -14.77
C VAL A 192 8.91 2.97 -14.15
N VAL A 193 8.42 2.53 -12.99
CA VAL A 193 7.29 3.15 -12.29
C VAL A 193 7.77 4.15 -11.24
N THR A 194 8.81 3.79 -10.53
CA THR A 194 9.37 4.62 -9.44
C THR A 194 10.87 4.53 -9.42
#